data_2f85b76571d231106123e546429f80c2
#
_entry.id   2f85b76571d231106123e546429f80c2
#
_cell.length_a   1.000
_cell.length_b   1.000
_cell.length_c   1.000
_cell.angle_alpha   90.00
_cell.angle_beta   90.00
_cell.angle_gamma   90.00
#
_symmetry.space_group_name_H-M   'P 1'
#
loop_
_entity.id
_entity.type
_entity.pdbx_description
1 polymer ?
#
loop_
_entity_poly.entity_id
_entity_poly.type
_entity_poly.pdbx_seq_one_letter_code
_entity_poly.pdbx_strand_id
1 'polypeptide(L)'
;TLKYPDTGNMAHVLDDFLQDKKERDELFMVVDEELKMMSSICQRDIQVSGPKLKAMSHIAHTEYFIHGKSDRSLKEIIRQSLFAPTVTGSPIESAWKVIARRERRGRGYYSGIVAITGAQEGKRYLDSAIMIRTADISAQGYFRLTAGSTIVRSSIAQSEAGETRAKLQGLMHSFFSEPGAGTPNRTGLSAELCHRADQILAQRNARTSSFWLDNLQWGPRALLSHHAITLIDMEDNFTAMIAYQLRSAGCAVTLIPWYDCPSKLTQLIDRDIVFIGPGPGDPTNIQPEKIRVGRTIIA
;
A
#
# COMPACT_ATOMS: atom_id res chain seq x y z
N THR A 1 13.09 1.31 -8.29
CA THR A 1 13.33 0.18 -9.24
C THR A 1 14.75 0.24 -9.78
N LEU A 2 15.54 -0.81 -9.58
CA LEU A 2 16.90 -0.96 -10.11
C LEU A 2 16.86 -1.41 -11.57
N LYS A 3 17.50 -0.68 -12.47
CA LYS A 3 17.78 -1.11 -13.85
C LYS A 3 19.17 -1.75 -13.91
N TYR A 4 19.27 -2.92 -14.54
CA TYR A 4 20.57 -3.55 -14.72
C TYR A 4 21.41 -2.74 -15.72
N PRO A 5 22.66 -2.45 -15.40
CA PRO A 5 23.54 -1.71 -16.30
C PRO A 5 23.91 -2.58 -17.50
N ASP A 6 24.08 -1.94 -18.66
CA ASP A 6 24.55 -2.63 -19.88
C ASP A 6 26.02 -3.03 -19.75
N THR A 7 26.80 -2.23 -19.06
CA THR A 7 28.22 -2.44 -18.73
C THR A 7 28.45 -1.87 -17.33
N GLY A 8 29.34 -2.49 -16.56
CA GLY A 8 29.72 -1.96 -15.26
C GLY A 8 29.60 -2.96 -14.11
N ASN A 9 29.89 -2.47 -12.89
CA ASN A 9 29.87 -3.28 -11.69
C ASN A 9 28.45 -3.35 -11.11
N MET A 10 27.80 -4.49 -11.30
CA MET A 10 26.45 -4.73 -10.77
C MET A 10 26.37 -4.57 -9.24
N ALA A 11 27.43 -4.94 -8.52
CA ALA A 11 27.47 -4.81 -7.07
C ALA A 11 27.37 -3.33 -6.64
N HIS A 12 28.08 -2.44 -7.31
CA HIS A 12 28.04 -1.01 -7.01
C HIS A 12 26.64 -0.42 -7.29
N VAL A 13 26.07 -0.75 -8.43
CA VAL A 13 24.72 -0.28 -8.82
C VAL A 13 23.65 -0.79 -7.86
N LEU A 14 23.80 -2.04 -7.39
CA LEU A 14 22.92 -2.61 -6.37
C LEU A 14 23.06 -1.89 -5.02
N ASP A 15 24.30 -1.63 -4.59
CA ASP A 15 24.56 -0.94 -3.33
C ASP A 15 23.99 0.49 -3.34
N ASP A 16 24.20 1.23 -4.43
CA ASP A 16 23.62 2.58 -4.61
C ASP A 16 22.10 2.54 -4.53
N PHE A 17 21.47 1.58 -5.22
CA PHE A 17 20.01 1.41 -5.15
C PHE A 17 19.53 1.05 -3.74
N LEU A 18 20.21 0.16 -3.05
CA LEU A 18 19.84 -0.24 -1.69
C LEU A 18 20.06 0.87 -0.67
N GLN A 19 20.95 1.82 -0.93
CA GLN A 19 21.22 2.97 -0.06
C GLN A 19 20.39 4.20 -0.44
N ASP A 20 19.73 4.19 -1.60
CA ASP A 20 18.93 5.33 -2.05
C ASP A 20 17.81 5.65 -1.07
N LYS A 21 17.89 6.87 -0.53
CA LYS A 21 16.93 7.37 0.44
C LYS A 21 15.54 7.52 -0.16
N LYS A 22 15.46 8.00 -1.43
CA LYS A 22 14.18 8.19 -2.12
C LYS A 22 13.44 6.86 -2.28
N GLU A 23 14.12 5.85 -2.80
CA GLU A 23 13.55 4.50 -3.01
C GLU A 23 13.08 3.89 -1.67
N ARG A 24 13.84 4.10 -0.60
CA ARG A 24 13.47 3.63 0.73
C ARG A 24 12.25 4.37 1.29
N ASP A 25 12.24 5.70 1.22
CA ASP A 25 11.18 6.52 1.78
C ASP A 25 9.87 6.30 1.00
N GLU A 26 9.95 6.11 -0.33
CA GLU A 26 8.81 5.73 -1.18
C GLU A 26 8.23 4.37 -0.78
N LEU A 27 9.08 3.38 -0.57
CA LEU A 27 8.64 2.04 -0.19
C LEU A 27 7.95 2.03 1.18
N PHE A 28 8.47 2.77 2.16
CA PHE A 28 7.83 2.88 3.48
C PHE A 28 6.48 3.61 3.41
N MET A 29 6.38 4.67 2.61
CA MET A 29 5.11 5.37 2.39
C MET A 29 4.05 4.42 1.80
N VAL A 30 4.44 3.62 0.82
CA VAL A 30 3.54 2.64 0.20
C VAL A 30 3.10 1.59 1.22
N VAL A 31 4.02 1.02 2.00
CA VAL A 31 3.68 0.01 3.03
C VAL A 31 2.73 0.58 4.07
N ASP A 32 2.94 1.83 4.51
CA ASP A 32 2.05 2.49 5.47
C ASP A 32 0.63 2.64 4.93
N GLU A 33 0.48 3.11 3.69
CA GLU A 33 -0.83 3.25 3.06
C GLU A 33 -1.53 1.90 2.81
N GLU A 34 -0.78 0.88 2.38
CA GLU A 34 -1.33 -0.46 2.18
C GLU A 34 -1.72 -1.12 3.51
N LEU A 35 -1.00 -0.85 4.61
CA LEU A 35 -1.39 -1.30 5.95
C LEU A 35 -2.69 -0.66 6.44
N LYS A 36 -2.91 0.62 6.15
CA LYS A 36 -4.18 1.30 6.44
C LYS A 36 -5.33 0.63 5.69
N MET A 37 -5.14 0.35 4.40
CA MET A 37 -6.11 -0.37 3.58
C MET A 37 -6.38 -1.78 4.13
N MET A 38 -5.34 -2.55 4.40
CA MET A 38 -5.45 -3.91 4.95
C MET A 38 -6.16 -3.91 6.31
N SER A 39 -5.93 -2.91 7.15
CA SER A 39 -6.60 -2.77 8.45
C SER A 39 -8.11 -2.48 8.32
N SER A 40 -8.55 -1.90 7.21
CA SER A 40 -9.98 -1.73 6.92
C SER A 40 -10.65 -3.00 6.39
N ILE A 41 -9.87 -3.88 5.77
CA ILE A 41 -10.33 -5.11 5.11
C ILE A 41 -10.25 -6.31 6.06
N CYS A 42 -9.14 -6.45 6.78
CA CYS A 42 -8.83 -7.61 7.61
C CYS A 42 -9.18 -7.37 9.07
N GLN A 43 -9.72 -8.40 9.71
CA GLN A 43 -10.04 -8.39 11.14
C GLN A 43 -8.96 -9.02 11.99
N ARG A 44 -8.11 -9.88 11.40
CA ARG A 44 -7.12 -10.69 12.13
C ARG A 44 -5.86 -10.92 11.30
N ASP A 45 -4.79 -11.20 12.00
CA ASP A 45 -3.53 -11.74 11.49
C ASP A 45 -2.90 -10.88 10.38
N ILE A 46 -2.99 -9.54 10.50
CA ILE A 46 -2.26 -8.67 9.59
C ILE A 46 -0.78 -8.76 9.93
N GLN A 47 -0.01 -9.17 8.95
CA GLN A 47 1.43 -9.36 9.06
C GLN A 47 2.14 -8.82 7.82
N VAL A 48 3.25 -8.16 8.04
CA VAL A 48 4.17 -7.69 7.00
C VAL A 48 5.38 -8.61 6.95
N SER A 49 5.74 -9.05 5.77
CA SER A 49 7.00 -9.79 5.53
C SER A 49 7.81 -9.14 4.42
N GLY A 50 9.12 -9.19 4.54
CA GLY A 50 10.07 -8.49 3.69
C GLY A 50 10.86 -7.44 4.48
N PRO A 51 11.50 -6.44 3.83
CA PRO A 51 11.58 -6.30 2.39
C PRO A 51 12.43 -7.40 1.75
N LYS A 52 12.08 -7.79 0.52
CA LYS A 52 12.85 -8.73 -0.28
C LYS A 52 13.25 -8.08 -1.61
N LEU A 53 14.39 -8.49 -2.13
CA LEU A 53 14.78 -8.11 -3.48
C LEU A 53 14.21 -9.10 -4.47
N LYS A 54 13.39 -8.63 -5.39
CA LYS A 54 12.88 -9.43 -6.52
C LYS A 54 13.66 -9.11 -7.77
N ALA A 55 14.51 -10.03 -8.16
CA ALA A 55 15.24 -9.95 -9.42
C ALA A 55 14.36 -10.45 -10.58
N MET A 56 14.35 -9.70 -11.67
CA MET A 56 13.70 -10.04 -12.93
C MET A 56 14.74 -9.97 -14.07
N SER A 57 14.36 -10.30 -15.29
CA SER A 57 15.30 -10.37 -16.44
C SER A 57 16.03 -9.04 -16.75
N HIS A 58 15.40 -7.90 -16.54
CA HIS A 58 15.96 -6.59 -16.91
C HIS A 58 16.04 -5.58 -15.76
N ILE A 59 15.33 -5.84 -14.67
CA ILE A 59 15.22 -4.95 -13.52
C ILE A 59 15.16 -5.76 -12.23
N ALA A 60 15.44 -5.09 -11.11
CA ALA A 60 15.07 -5.60 -9.79
C ALA A 60 14.26 -4.55 -9.03
N HIS A 61 13.44 -4.99 -8.09
CA HIS A 61 12.76 -4.10 -7.17
C HIS A 61 12.72 -4.69 -5.76
N THR A 62 12.49 -3.84 -4.78
CA THR A 62 12.22 -4.26 -3.42
C THR A 62 10.71 -4.38 -3.24
N GLU A 63 10.28 -5.41 -2.50
CA GLU A 63 8.86 -5.68 -2.25
C GLU A 63 8.62 -6.10 -0.81
N TYR A 64 7.43 -5.72 -0.30
CA TYR A 64 6.85 -6.25 0.92
C TYR A 64 5.60 -7.07 0.58
N PHE A 65 5.31 -8.03 1.41
CA PHE A 65 4.03 -8.75 1.40
C PHE A 65 3.25 -8.40 2.65
N ILE A 66 1.97 -8.14 2.49
CA ILE A 66 1.06 -7.90 3.59
C ILE A 66 -0.04 -8.96 3.51
N HIS A 67 -0.15 -9.76 4.54
CA HIS A 67 -1.14 -10.83 4.67
C HIS A 67 -2.14 -10.48 5.76
N GLY A 68 -3.34 -11.02 5.67
CA GLY A 68 -4.34 -10.86 6.72
C GLY A 68 -5.53 -11.79 6.49
N LYS A 69 -6.36 -11.94 7.52
CA LYS A 69 -7.60 -12.72 7.45
C LYS A 69 -8.81 -11.79 7.51
N SER A 70 -9.75 -12.01 6.61
CA SER A 70 -10.97 -11.22 6.49
C SER A 70 -12.21 -12.10 6.54
N ASP A 71 -13.20 -11.64 7.28
CA ASP A 71 -14.54 -12.25 7.33
C ASP A 71 -15.50 -11.58 6.32
N ARG A 72 -15.00 -10.58 5.54
CA ARG A 72 -15.76 -9.87 4.52
C ARG A 72 -15.97 -10.73 3.27
N SER A 73 -16.97 -10.36 2.48
CA SER A 73 -17.16 -10.96 1.16
C SER A 73 -16.04 -10.56 0.20
N LEU A 74 -15.72 -11.40 -0.78
CA LEU A 74 -14.72 -11.08 -1.81
C LEU A 74 -15.03 -9.78 -2.55
N LYS A 75 -16.33 -9.50 -2.78
CA LYS A 75 -16.78 -8.25 -3.41
C LYS A 75 -16.42 -7.02 -2.58
N GLU A 76 -16.60 -7.09 -1.27
CA GLU A 76 -16.25 -6.00 -0.35
C GLU A 76 -14.75 -5.81 -0.27
N ILE A 77 -13.98 -6.91 -0.20
CA ILE A 77 -12.51 -6.86 -0.20
C ILE A 77 -12.02 -6.14 -1.46
N ILE A 78 -12.46 -6.59 -2.64
CA ILE A 78 -12.08 -5.97 -3.92
C ILE A 78 -12.49 -4.50 -3.97
N ARG A 79 -13.70 -4.16 -3.53
CA ARG A 79 -14.19 -2.78 -3.55
C ARG A 79 -13.36 -1.87 -2.65
N GLN A 80 -12.93 -2.34 -1.49
CA GLN A 80 -12.14 -1.55 -0.53
C GLN A 80 -10.65 -1.50 -0.88
N SER A 81 -10.14 -2.45 -1.65
CA SER A 81 -8.75 -2.44 -2.14
C SER A 81 -8.56 -1.62 -3.42
N LEU A 82 -9.63 -1.22 -4.09
CA LEU A 82 -9.59 -0.37 -5.27
C LEU A 82 -9.75 1.11 -4.89
N PHE A 83 -8.96 2.04 -5.35
CA PHE A 83 -7.73 1.86 -6.13
C PHE A 83 -6.55 1.94 -5.18
N ALA A 84 -5.57 1.05 -5.36
CA ALA A 84 -4.45 0.98 -4.43
C ALA A 84 -3.68 2.32 -4.34
N PRO A 85 -3.31 2.75 -3.13
CA PRO A 85 -2.54 3.97 -2.90
C PRO A 85 -1.23 4.02 -3.69
N THR A 86 -0.61 2.88 -3.92
CA THR A 86 0.61 2.71 -4.71
C THR A 86 0.52 3.32 -6.11
N VAL A 87 -0.67 3.30 -6.73
CA VAL A 87 -0.89 3.78 -8.11
C VAL A 87 -1.72 5.05 -8.17
N THR A 88 -2.24 5.50 -7.04
CA THR A 88 -3.04 6.73 -6.93
C THR A 88 -2.31 7.80 -6.15
N GLY A 89 -1.88 7.52 -4.94
CA GLY A 89 -1.22 8.45 -4.03
C GLY A 89 -1.99 8.63 -2.73
N SER A 90 -1.42 9.39 -1.82
CA SER A 90 -1.96 9.68 -0.49
C SER A 90 -1.94 11.19 -0.22
N PRO A 91 -2.95 11.79 0.44
CA PRO A 91 -4.27 11.22 0.76
C PRO A 91 -5.09 10.92 -0.51
N ILE A 92 -5.83 9.83 -0.51
CA ILE A 92 -6.40 9.25 -1.73
C ILE A 92 -7.37 10.19 -2.46
N GLU A 93 -8.22 10.92 -1.74
CA GLU A 93 -9.17 11.87 -2.35
C GLU A 93 -8.45 13.05 -3.01
N SER A 94 -7.37 13.52 -2.40
CA SER A 94 -6.54 14.58 -2.98
C SER A 94 -5.82 14.09 -4.23
N ALA A 95 -5.30 12.86 -4.19
CA ALA A 95 -4.67 12.23 -5.33
C ALA A 95 -5.64 12.05 -6.50
N TRP A 96 -6.86 11.59 -6.25
CA TRP A 96 -7.90 11.47 -7.29
C TRP A 96 -8.24 12.80 -7.95
N LYS A 97 -8.33 13.89 -7.16
CA LYS A 97 -8.55 15.24 -7.72
C LYS A 97 -7.40 15.67 -8.63
N VAL A 98 -6.17 15.36 -8.25
CA VAL A 98 -4.99 15.66 -9.08
C VAL A 98 -4.99 14.84 -10.37
N ILE A 99 -5.22 13.52 -10.27
CA ILE A 99 -5.32 12.62 -11.41
C ILE A 99 -6.39 13.10 -12.38
N ALA A 100 -7.60 13.36 -11.90
CA ALA A 100 -8.72 13.84 -12.73
C ALA A 100 -8.44 15.15 -13.45
N ARG A 101 -7.63 16.04 -12.86
CA ARG A 101 -7.24 17.32 -13.47
C ARG A 101 -6.08 17.21 -14.45
N ARG A 102 -5.18 16.25 -14.26
CA ARG A 102 -3.91 16.14 -15.01
C ARG A 102 -3.94 15.10 -16.10
N GLU A 103 -4.64 14.00 -15.88
CA GLU A 103 -4.75 12.93 -16.87
C GLU A 103 -5.94 13.22 -17.80
N ARG A 104 -5.63 13.38 -19.09
CA ARG A 104 -6.63 13.73 -20.12
C ARG A 104 -7.48 12.53 -20.58
N ARG A 105 -7.07 11.32 -20.21
CA ARG A 105 -7.71 10.07 -20.63
C ARG A 105 -7.86 9.14 -19.44
N GLY A 106 -8.91 8.33 -19.46
CA GLY A 106 -9.07 7.25 -18.49
C GLY A 106 -7.95 6.22 -18.59
N ARG A 107 -7.61 5.62 -17.47
CA ARG A 107 -6.53 4.65 -17.33
C ARG A 107 -6.86 3.27 -17.90
N GLY A 108 -8.12 2.98 -18.24
CA GLY A 108 -8.56 1.65 -18.67
C GLY A 108 -8.35 0.62 -17.55
N TYR A 109 -7.69 -0.49 -17.89
CA TYR A 109 -7.32 -1.50 -16.90
C TYR A 109 -6.11 -1.12 -16.03
N TYR A 110 -5.28 -0.18 -16.46
CA TYR A 110 -4.14 0.29 -15.68
C TYR A 110 -4.60 0.87 -14.33
N SER A 111 -3.92 0.55 -13.26
CA SER A 111 -4.29 0.84 -11.85
C SER A 111 -5.47 0.03 -11.30
N GLY A 112 -6.07 -0.86 -12.07
CA GLY A 112 -7.02 -1.83 -11.58
C GLY A 112 -6.33 -3.01 -10.90
N ILE A 113 -7.06 -4.09 -10.70
CA ILE A 113 -6.51 -5.35 -10.19
C ILE A 113 -6.83 -6.51 -11.13
N VAL A 114 -5.96 -7.49 -11.15
CA VAL A 114 -6.26 -8.84 -11.58
C VAL A 114 -6.30 -9.73 -10.35
N ALA A 115 -7.29 -10.59 -10.24
CA ALA A 115 -7.47 -11.42 -9.05
C ALA A 115 -7.79 -12.87 -9.42
N ILE A 116 -7.20 -13.79 -8.66
CA ILE A 116 -7.54 -15.21 -8.67
C ILE A 116 -8.24 -15.52 -7.34
N THR A 117 -9.39 -16.14 -7.43
CA THR A 117 -10.14 -16.56 -6.25
C THR A 117 -10.38 -18.04 -6.27
N GLY A 118 -10.41 -18.67 -5.11
CA GLY A 118 -10.67 -20.10 -4.99
C GLY A 118 -11.04 -20.48 -3.56
N ALA A 119 -11.11 -21.81 -3.33
CA ALA A 119 -11.29 -22.37 -2.02
C ALA A 119 -10.28 -23.51 -1.80
N GLN A 120 -9.66 -23.53 -0.64
CA GLN A 120 -8.76 -24.57 -0.19
C GLN A 120 -9.12 -24.94 1.25
N GLU A 121 -9.29 -26.23 1.51
CA GLU A 121 -9.68 -26.74 2.84
C GLU A 121 -10.91 -26.03 3.44
N GLY A 122 -11.92 -25.78 2.60
CA GLY A 122 -13.15 -25.10 3.01
C GLY A 122 -13.02 -23.59 3.27
N LYS A 123 -11.83 -23.02 3.11
CA LYS A 123 -11.58 -21.57 3.24
C LYS A 123 -11.42 -20.93 1.88
N ARG A 124 -12.07 -19.78 1.69
CA ARG A 124 -11.90 -18.99 0.47
C ARG A 124 -10.59 -18.25 0.54
N TYR A 125 -9.95 -18.09 -0.60
CA TYR A 125 -8.78 -17.21 -0.75
C TYR A 125 -8.97 -16.27 -1.92
N LEU A 126 -8.23 -15.17 -1.87
CA LEU A 126 -8.08 -14.19 -2.94
C LEU A 126 -6.60 -13.83 -3.03
N ASP A 127 -6.05 -14.02 -4.21
CA ASP A 127 -4.72 -13.54 -4.58
C ASP A 127 -4.88 -12.51 -5.68
N SER A 128 -4.31 -11.32 -5.52
CA SER A 128 -4.50 -10.22 -6.46
C SER A 128 -3.23 -9.41 -6.65
N ALA A 129 -3.11 -8.85 -7.84
CA ALA A 129 -2.03 -7.93 -8.17
C ALA A 129 -2.58 -6.67 -8.81
N ILE A 130 -1.93 -5.54 -8.51
CA ILE A 130 -2.22 -4.27 -9.16
C ILE A 130 -1.77 -4.34 -10.61
N MET A 131 -2.64 -3.94 -11.53
CA MET A 131 -2.31 -3.88 -12.95
C MET A 131 -1.46 -2.65 -13.25
N ILE A 132 -0.15 -2.85 -13.22
CA ILE A 132 0.88 -1.90 -13.63
C ILE A 132 1.63 -2.48 -14.83
N ARG A 133 2.34 -1.62 -15.60
CA ARG A 133 3.05 -2.09 -16.81
C ARG A 133 2.13 -2.91 -17.71
N THR A 134 0.99 -2.33 -18.03
CA THR A 134 -0.13 -3.01 -18.67
C THR A 134 -0.10 -2.83 -20.18
N ALA A 135 -0.36 -3.91 -20.90
CA ALA A 135 -0.61 -3.89 -22.34
C ALA A 135 -2.10 -4.09 -22.60
N ASP A 136 -2.73 -3.11 -23.21
CA ASP A 136 -4.09 -3.19 -23.72
C ASP A 136 -4.02 -3.54 -25.21
N ILE A 137 -4.67 -4.63 -25.63
CA ILE A 137 -4.71 -5.07 -27.01
C ILE A 137 -6.16 -5.02 -27.47
N SER A 138 -6.45 -4.15 -28.44
CA SER A 138 -7.80 -4.08 -29.01
C SER A 138 -8.09 -5.27 -29.93
N ALA A 139 -9.36 -5.51 -30.20
CA ALA A 139 -9.78 -6.54 -31.18
C ALA A 139 -9.23 -6.29 -32.60
N GLN A 140 -8.84 -5.04 -32.91
CA GLN A 140 -8.24 -4.65 -34.18
C GLN A 140 -6.70 -4.75 -34.17
N GLY A 141 -6.09 -5.26 -33.07
CA GLY A 141 -4.66 -5.43 -32.96
C GLY A 141 -3.89 -4.17 -32.53
N TYR A 142 -4.56 -3.09 -32.09
CA TYR A 142 -3.87 -1.92 -31.54
C TYR A 142 -3.34 -2.21 -30.16
N PHE A 143 -2.06 -1.91 -29.96
CA PHE A 143 -1.38 -2.02 -28.66
C PHE A 143 -1.35 -0.68 -27.96
N ARG A 144 -1.74 -0.68 -26.70
CA ARG A 144 -1.51 0.44 -25.78
C ARG A 144 -0.68 -0.06 -24.60
N LEU A 145 0.53 0.41 -24.49
CA LEU A 145 1.40 0.13 -23.36
C LEU A 145 1.30 1.27 -22.34
N THR A 146 1.02 0.94 -21.10
CA THR A 146 0.88 1.92 -20.03
C THR A 146 1.84 1.58 -18.88
N ALA A 147 2.62 2.57 -18.46
CA ALA A 147 3.44 2.55 -17.26
C ALA A 147 3.37 3.91 -16.59
N GLY A 148 3.60 3.93 -15.29
CA GLY A 148 3.61 5.15 -14.49
C GLY A 148 4.76 5.17 -13.50
N SER A 149 4.93 6.33 -12.87
CA SER A 149 5.89 6.58 -11.80
C SER A 149 5.17 7.28 -10.65
N THR A 150 5.57 6.99 -9.43
CA THR A 150 5.02 7.64 -8.23
C THR A 150 5.71 8.98 -8.05
N ILE A 151 4.93 10.06 -8.03
CA ILE A 151 5.46 11.41 -7.86
C ILE A 151 5.40 11.77 -6.37
N VAL A 152 6.56 11.99 -5.79
CA VAL A 152 6.74 12.44 -4.40
C VAL A 152 7.43 13.80 -4.37
N ARG A 153 7.50 14.41 -3.17
CA ARG A 153 8.07 15.76 -3.00
C ARG A 153 9.50 15.90 -3.54
N SER A 154 10.28 14.83 -3.48
CA SER A 154 11.68 14.80 -3.96
C SER A 154 11.82 14.35 -5.41
N SER A 155 10.73 14.10 -6.13
CA SER A 155 10.76 13.64 -7.51
C SER A 155 11.30 14.73 -8.44
N ILE A 156 12.17 14.30 -9.35
CA ILE A 156 12.70 15.15 -10.43
C ILE A 156 12.02 14.70 -11.72
N ALA A 157 11.27 15.59 -12.36
CA ALA A 157 10.42 15.28 -13.51
C ALA A 157 11.15 14.54 -14.64
N GLN A 158 12.40 14.92 -14.94
CA GLN A 158 13.22 14.27 -15.95
C GLN A 158 13.54 12.82 -15.60
N SER A 159 13.86 12.56 -14.32
CA SER A 159 14.17 11.22 -13.82
C SER A 159 12.94 10.33 -13.84
N GLU A 160 11.78 10.82 -13.39
CA GLU A 160 10.51 10.09 -13.40
C GLU A 160 10.07 9.74 -14.83
N ALA A 161 10.22 10.67 -15.76
CA ALA A 161 9.96 10.41 -17.18
C ALA A 161 10.93 9.35 -17.75
N GLY A 162 12.19 9.36 -17.34
CA GLY A 162 13.19 8.35 -17.68
C GLY A 162 12.82 6.97 -17.14
N GLU A 163 12.41 6.90 -15.88
CA GLU A 163 11.95 5.67 -15.24
C GLU A 163 10.73 5.07 -15.94
N THR A 164 9.74 5.91 -16.27
CA THR A 164 8.54 5.46 -17.00
C THR A 164 8.91 4.86 -18.36
N ARG A 165 9.83 5.49 -19.10
CA ARG A 165 10.33 4.94 -20.38
C ARG A 165 11.05 3.61 -20.20
N ALA A 166 11.88 3.48 -19.16
CA ALA A 166 12.60 2.23 -18.88
C ALA A 166 11.62 1.09 -18.56
N LYS A 167 10.55 1.38 -17.80
CA LYS A 167 9.48 0.42 -17.52
C LYS A 167 8.76 -0.04 -18.80
N LEU A 168 8.52 0.87 -19.77
CA LEU A 168 7.90 0.54 -21.05
C LEU A 168 8.83 -0.26 -21.97
N GLN A 169 10.14 0.02 -21.95
CA GLN A 169 11.11 -0.72 -22.76
C GLN A 169 11.10 -2.23 -22.48
N GLY A 170 10.97 -2.63 -21.20
CA GLY A 170 10.85 -4.04 -20.83
C GLY A 170 9.63 -4.72 -21.46
N LEU A 171 8.47 -4.03 -21.45
CA LEU A 171 7.26 -4.53 -22.12
C LEU A 171 7.44 -4.62 -23.64
N MET A 172 7.96 -3.56 -24.26
CA MET A 172 8.20 -3.55 -25.69
C MET A 172 9.12 -4.69 -26.11
N HIS A 173 10.19 -4.92 -25.36
CA HIS A 173 11.09 -6.04 -25.65
C HIS A 173 10.36 -7.38 -25.58
N SER A 174 9.52 -7.60 -24.58
CA SER A 174 8.76 -8.84 -24.43
C SER A 174 7.77 -9.11 -25.57
N PHE A 175 7.22 -8.07 -26.19
CA PHE A 175 6.21 -8.20 -27.25
C PHE A 175 6.80 -8.18 -28.67
N PHE A 176 7.92 -7.48 -28.90
CA PHE A 176 8.41 -7.16 -30.22
C PHE A 176 9.83 -7.69 -30.51
N SER A 177 10.47 -8.40 -29.58
CA SER A 177 11.72 -9.10 -29.89
C SER A 177 11.45 -10.38 -30.65
N GLU A 178 12.31 -10.69 -31.62
CA GLU A 178 12.22 -11.93 -32.39
C GLU A 178 12.30 -13.16 -31.46
N PRO A 179 11.48 -14.20 -31.70
CA PRO A 179 11.61 -15.47 -30.99
C PRO A 179 13.00 -16.06 -31.28
N GLY A 180 13.85 -16.17 -30.29
CA GLY A 180 15.22 -16.67 -30.47
C GLY A 180 16.31 -15.60 -30.55
N ALA A 181 15.99 -14.31 -30.71
CA ALA A 181 16.91 -13.26 -30.27
C ALA A 181 17.13 -13.51 -28.76
N GLY A 182 18.22 -14.23 -28.43
CA GLY A 182 18.46 -14.72 -27.11
C GLY A 182 18.15 -13.62 -26.13
N THR A 183 17.19 -13.88 -25.23
CA THR A 183 17.14 -13.09 -24.01
C THR A 183 18.61 -13.05 -23.59
N PRO A 184 19.25 -11.88 -23.55
CA PRO A 184 20.60 -11.85 -23.06
C PRO A 184 20.53 -12.64 -21.77
N ASN A 185 21.32 -13.69 -21.69
CA ASN A 185 21.41 -14.52 -20.49
C ASN A 185 22.08 -13.65 -19.42
N ARG A 186 21.43 -12.53 -19.14
CA ARG A 186 21.71 -11.64 -18.03
C ARG A 186 21.15 -12.41 -16.86
N THR A 187 21.97 -13.40 -16.47
CA THR A 187 21.85 -14.00 -15.18
C THR A 187 21.63 -12.83 -14.23
N GLY A 188 20.41 -12.74 -13.77
CA GLY A 188 20.06 -11.76 -12.74
C GLY A 188 21.10 -11.80 -11.65
N LEU A 189 21.01 -10.93 -10.72
CA LEU A 189 21.91 -10.84 -9.58
C LEU A 189 22.40 -12.23 -9.14
N SER A 190 23.70 -12.38 -8.96
CA SER A 190 24.25 -13.63 -8.43
C SER A 190 23.61 -13.95 -7.08
N ALA A 191 23.62 -15.21 -6.68
CA ALA A 191 23.11 -15.64 -5.38
C ALA A 191 23.79 -14.88 -4.23
N GLU A 192 25.08 -14.57 -4.37
CA GLU A 192 25.85 -13.78 -3.41
C GLU A 192 25.33 -12.33 -3.31
N LEU A 193 25.04 -11.69 -4.44
CA LEU A 193 24.49 -10.35 -4.46
C LEU A 193 23.05 -10.33 -3.89
N CYS A 194 22.24 -11.34 -4.17
CA CYS A 194 20.92 -11.48 -3.57
C CYS A 194 21.03 -11.64 -2.05
N HIS A 195 21.89 -12.50 -1.56
CA HIS A 195 22.10 -12.68 -0.12
C HIS A 195 22.58 -11.40 0.57
N ARG A 196 23.52 -10.69 -0.04
CA ARG A 196 23.99 -9.37 0.46
C ARG A 196 22.83 -8.36 0.49
N ALA A 197 22.01 -8.32 -0.55
CA ALA A 197 20.85 -7.45 -0.59
C ALA A 197 19.86 -7.78 0.55
N ASP A 198 19.58 -9.05 0.80
CA ASP A 198 18.69 -9.47 1.88
C ASP A 198 19.21 -9.05 3.25
N GLN A 199 20.52 -9.10 3.49
CA GLN A 199 21.13 -8.61 4.72
C GLN A 199 20.94 -7.10 4.91
N ILE A 200 21.16 -6.31 3.87
CA ILE A 200 20.97 -4.85 3.91
C ILE A 200 19.48 -4.52 4.10
N LEU A 201 18.60 -5.22 3.40
CA LEU A 201 17.16 -5.01 3.45
C LEU A 201 16.58 -5.38 4.83
N ALA A 202 17.06 -6.43 5.46
CA ALA A 202 16.64 -6.81 6.81
C ALA A 202 16.85 -5.67 7.83
N GLN A 203 17.92 -4.88 7.66
CA GLN A 203 18.19 -3.73 8.55
C GLN A 203 17.17 -2.61 8.39
N ARG A 204 16.45 -2.52 7.26
CA ARG A 204 15.39 -1.52 7.05
C ARG A 204 14.23 -1.71 8.01
N ASN A 205 13.96 -2.95 8.43
CA ASN A 205 12.89 -3.28 9.37
C ASN A 205 13.12 -2.73 10.78
N ALA A 206 14.33 -2.28 11.13
CA ALA A 206 14.60 -1.62 12.41
C ALA A 206 13.74 -0.36 12.65
N ARG A 207 13.17 0.23 11.60
CA ARG A 207 12.25 1.37 11.68
C ARG A 207 10.77 0.99 11.55
N THR A 208 10.48 -0.25 11.20
CA THR A 208 9.11 -0.75 11.12
C THR A 208 8.69 -1.25 12.49
N SER A 209 7.48 -0.91 12.91
CA SER A 209 6.96 -1.39 14.20
C SER A 209 6.96 -2.92 14.25
N SER A 210 7.49 -3.48 15.32
CA SER A 210 7.48 -4.93 15.59
C SER A 210 6.05 -5.49 15.63
N PHE A 211 5.05 -4.65 15.91
CA PHE A 211 3.64 -5.01 15.84
C PHE A 211 3.25 -5.64 14.49
N TRP A 212 3.84 -5.19 13.39
CA TRP A 212 3.53 -5.67 12.05
C TRP A 212 4.46 -6.77 11.55
N LEU A 213 5.71 -6.81 12.07
CA LEU A 213 6.76 -7.72 11.60
C LEU A 213 6.74 -9.06 12.33
N ASP A 214 6.56 -8.99 13.63
CA ASP A 214 6.52 -10.18 14.45
C ASP A 214 5.09 -10.67 14.51
N ASN A 215 4.88 -11.97 14.34
CA ASN A 215 3.64 -12.65 14.71
C ASN A 215 3.45 -12.60 16.24
N LEU A 216 3.76 -11.48 16.84
CA LEU A 216 3.32 -11.19 18.18
C LEU A 216 1.80 -11.16 18.10
N GLN A 217 1.20 -12.33 18.19
CA GLN A 217 -0.13 -12.45 18.73
C GLN A 217 -0.06 -11.71 20.06
N TRP A 218 -0.37 -10.44 19.97
CA TRP A 218 -0.69 -9.66 21.13
C TRP A 218 -1.94 -10.35 21.69
N GLY A 219 -1.71 -11.46 22.39
CA GLY A 219 -2.75 -12.06 23.18
C GLY A 219 -3.28 -10.98 24.09
N PRO A 220 -4.56 -11.01 24.50
CA PRO A 220 -5.14 -10.00 25.33
C PRO A 220 -4.22 -9.77 26.52
N ARG A 221 -3.49 -8.65 26.51
CA ARG A 221 -2.73 -8.23 27.67
C ARG A 221 -3.78 -7.87 28.70
N ALA A 222 -3.79 -8.59 29.81
CA ALA A 222 -4.77 -8.42 30.88
C ALA A 222 -4.96 -6.94 31.31
N LEU A 223 -3.95 -6.10 31.10
CA LEU A 223 -3.97 -4.67 31.38
C LEU A 223 -4.92 -3.83 30.52
N LEU A 224 -5.28 -4.27 29.31
CA LEU A 224 -6.11 -3.51 28.38
C LEU A 224 -7.44 -4.19 28.08
N SER A 225 -7.63 -5.44 28.47
CA SER A 225 -8.82 -6.25 28.16
C SER A 225 -10.12 -5.73 28.82
N HIS A 226 -10.03 -4.81 29.75
CA HIS A 226 -11.18 -4.23 30.45
C HIS A 226 -11.63 -2.88 29.89
N HIS A 227 -10.90 -2.28 28.95
CA HIS A 227 -11.24 -0.97 28.42
C HIS A 227 -12.17 -1.06 27.21
N ALA A 228 -13.29 -0.37 27.30
CA ALA A 228 -14.19 -0.12 26.18
C ALA A 228 -13.85 1.24 25.56
N ILE A 229 -13.36 1.22 24.32
CA ILE A 229 -12.94 2.43 23.60
C ILE A 229 -13.94 2.72 22.49
N THR A 230 -14.46 3.94 22.47
CA THR A 230 -15.20 4.45 21.31
C THR A 230 -14.26 5.28 20.44
N LEU A 231 -14.08 4.86 19.22
CA LEU A 231 -13.23 5.54 18.23
C LEU A 231 -14.12 6.23 17.19
N ILE A 232 -14.01 7.55 17.11
CA ILE A 232 -14.76 8.36 16.14
C ILE A 232 -14.01 8.39 14.83
N ASP A 233 -14.66 7.92 13.77
CA ASP A 233 -14.10 7.96 12.42
C ASP A 233 -14.35 9.33 11.80
N MET A 234 -13.24 10.04 11.58
CA MET A 234 -13.22 11.37 10.95
C MET A 234 -12.85 11.29 9.45
N GLU A 235 -13.13 10.14 8.81
CA GLU A 235 -12.90 9.87 7.38
C GLU A 235 -11.42 9.78 7.00
N ASP A 236 -10.63 9.07 7.80
CA ASP A 236 -9.27 8.69 7.45
C ASP A 236 -9.06 7.19 7.70
N ASN A 237 -8.51 6.50 6.73
CA ASN A 237 -8.24 5.06 6.82
C ASN A 237 -7.30 4.69 7.98
N PHE A 238 -6.54 5.65 8.51
CA PHE A 238 -5.71 5.47 9.70
C PHE A 238 -6.56 5.11 10.94
N THR A 239 -7.82 5.56 10.98
CA THR A 239 -8.77 5.19 12.05
C THR A 239 -8.97 3.68 12.12
N ALA A 240 -9.09 3.01 10.97
CA ALA A 240 -9.21 1.55 10.92
C ALA A 240 -7.94 0.86 11.45
N MET A 241 -6.77 1.40 11.16
CA MET A 241 -5.49 0.88 11.66
C MET A 241 -5.36 1.03 13.18
N ILE A 242 -5.75 2.17 13.74
CA ILE A 242 -5.83 2.39 15.20
C ILE A 242 -6.79 1.38 15.82
N ALA A 243 -7.99 1.22 15.26
CA ALA A 243 -8.97 0.25 15.77
C ALA A 243 -8.42 -1.18 15.77
N TYR A 244 -7.72 -1.56 14.70
CA TYR A 244 -7.08 -2.86 14.63
C TYR A 244 -6.01 -3.06 15.72
N GLN A 245 -5.14 -2.08 15.93
CA GLN A 245 -4.10 -2.12 16.95
C GLN A 245 -4.69 -2.21 18.37
N LEU A 246 -5.72 -1.41 18.68
CA LEU A 246 -6.40 -1.43 19.96
C LEU A 246 -7.10 -2.78 20.22
N ARG A 247 -7.78 -3.34 19.23
CA ARG A 247 -8.40 -4.67 19.33
C ARG A 247 -7.36 -5.77 19.54
N SER A 248 -6.24 -5.68 18.84
CA SER A 248 -5.12 -6.63 19.02
C SER A 248 -4.49 -6.52 20.42
N ALA A 249 -4.57 -5.35 21.06
CA ALA A 249 -4.17 -5.15 22.44
C ALA A 249 -5.21 -5.63 23.48
N GLY A 250 -6.38 -6.11 23.02
CA GLY A 250 -7.43 -6.66 23.87
C GLY A 250 -8.57 -5.69 24.19
N CYS A 251 -8.55 -4.46 23.69
CA CYS A 251 -9.63 -3.49 23.94
C CYS A 251 -10.91 -3.86 23.18
N ALA A 252 -12.05 -3.58 23.79
CA ALA A 252 -13.34 -3.58 23.10
C ALA A 252 -13.51 -2.26 22.35
N VAL A 253 -13.36 -2.27 21.01
CA VAL A 253 -13.39 -1.05 20.20
C VAL A 253 -14.67 -0.94 19.39
N THR A 254 -15.42 0.14 19.63
CA THR A 254 -16.57 0.55 18.83
C THR A 254 -16.18 1.69 17.91
N LEU A 255 -16.41 1.54 16.60
CA LEU A 255 -16.20 2.57 15.59
C LEU A 255 -17.52 3.30 15.34
N ILE A 256 -17.49 4.64 15.42
CA ILE A 256 -18.66 5.51 15.12
C ILE A 256 -18.24 6.55 14.10
N PRO A 257 -18.88 6.61 12.93
CA PRO A 257 -18.66 7.69 11.97
C PRO A 257 -19.04 9.05 12.60
N TRP A 258 -18.30 10.10 12.29
CA TRP A 258 -18.52 11.43 12.86
C TRP A 258 -19.95 11.94 12.68
N TYR A 259 -20.58 11.64 11.54
CA TYR A 259 -21.94 12.09 11.22
C TYR A 259 -23.02 11.36 12.04
N ASP A 260 -22.70 10.23 12.67
CA ASP A 260 -23.59 9.51 13.57
C ASP A 260 -23.45 9.99 15.04
N CYS A 261 -22.39 10.72 15.37
CA CYS A 261 -22.09 11.15 16.72
C CYS A 261 -23.18 12.03 17.35
N PRO A 262 -23.80 13.01 16.62
CA PRO A 262 -24.84 13.84 17.20
C PRO A 262 -26.01 13.05 17.77
N SER A 263 -26.37 11.93 17.14
CA SER A 263 -27.48 11.06 17.60
C SER A 263 -27.07 10.11 18.74
N LYS A 264 -25.77 9.99 19.03
CA LYS A 264 -25.22 9.03 20.01
C LYS A 264 -24.46 9.72 21.16
N LEU A 265 -24.55 11.05 21.28
CA LEU A 265 -23.78 11.82 22.28
C LEU A 265 -23.99 11.30 23.73
N THR A 266 -25.21 10.97 24.09
CA THR A 266 -25.52 10.40 25.44
C THR A 266 -24.82 9.05 25.65
N GLN A 267 -24.67 8.24 24.61
CA GLN A 267 -23.95 6.95 24.70
C GLN A 267 -22.44 7.13 24.76
N LEU A 268 -21.91 8.24 24.25
CA LEU A 268 -20.48 8.56 24.29
C LEU A 268 -20.05 9.04 25.69
N ILE A 269 -20.92 9.75 26.42
CA ILE A 269 -20.63 10.26 27.75
C ILE A 269 -20.46 9.13 28.79
N ASP A 270 -21.13 8.01 28.58
CA ASP A 270 -21.06 6.83 29.45
C ASP A 270 -19.90 5.88 29.13
N ARG A 271 -19.03 6.25 28.20
CA ARG A 271 -17.88 5.42 27.81
C ARG A 271 -16.59 5.84 28.50
N ASP A 272 -15.79 4.86 28.90
CA ASP A 272 -14.54 5.09 29.64
C ASP A 272 -13.54 5.95 28.83
N ILE A 273 -13.44 5.70 27.53
CA ILE A 273 -12.50 6.38 26.64
C ILE A 273 -13.16 6.67 25.30
N VAL A 274 -13.18 7.94 24.92
CA VAL A 274 -13.54 8.38 23.58
C VAL A 274 -12.29 8.89 22.87
N PHE A 275 -11.99 8.32 21.73
CA PHE A 275 -10.84 8.68 20.90
C PHE A 275 -11.33 9.26 19.58
N ILE A 276 -10.90 10.47 19.24
CA ILE A 276 -11.21 11.09 17.96
C ILE A 276 -10.10 10.72 16.98
N GLY A 277 -10.45 9.99 15.94
CA GLY A 277 -9.54 9.59 14.89
C GLY A 277 -9.07 10.77 14.04
N PRO A 278 -8.01 10.59 13.26
CA PRO A 278 -7.59 11.58 12.29
C PRO A 278 -8.63 11.74 11.18
N GLY A 279 -8.57 12.87 10.48
CA GLY A 279 -9.44 13.16 9.34
C GLY A 279 -8.96 14.37 8.55
N PRO A 280 -9.41 14.49 7.30
CA PRO A 280 -9.06 15.64 6.47
C PRO A 280 -9.73 16.91 6.98
N GLY A 281 -9.01 18.01 6.94
CA GLY A 281 -9.50 19.34 7.28
C GLY A 281 -8.56 20.09 8.21
N ASP A 282 -8.81 21.37 8.34
CA ASP A 282 -8.13 22.24 9.29
C ASP A 282 -8.93 22.28 10.62
N PRO A 283 -8.40 21.80 11.74
CA PRO A 283 -9.11 21.77 13.01
C PRO A 283 -9.41 23.17 13.56
N THR A 284 -8.74 24.21 13.06
CA THR A 284 -9.01 25.61 13.42
C THR A 284 -10.19 26.20 12.65
N ASN A 285 -10.52 25.65 11.50
CA ASN A 285 -11.65 26.09 10.68
C ASN A 285 -12.95 25.39 11.16
N ILE A 286 -13.83 26.10 11.83
CA ILE A 286 -15.09 25.58 12.37
C ILE A 286 -16.24 25.52 11.34
N GLN A 287 -16.03 25.95 10.11
CA GLN A 287 -17.09 25.93 9.07
C GLN A 287 -17.54 24.50 8.71
N PRO A 288 -16.65 23.52 8.49
CA PRO A 288 -17.08 22.16 8.24
C PRO A 288 -17.80 21.55 9.44
N GLU A 289 -18.96 20.95 9.20
CA GLU A 289 -19.77 20.30 10.24
C GLU A 289 -18.99 19.24 11.01
N LYS A 290 -18.18 18.47 10.32
CA LYS A 290 -17.28 17.47 10.91
C LYS A 290 -16.37 18.05 12.01
N ILE A 291 -15.79 19.22 11.77
CA ILE A 291 -14.93 19.88 12.76
C ILE A 291 -15.75 20.35 13.98
N ARG A 292 -16.97 20.87 13.74
CA ARG A 292 -17.87 21.26 14.83
C ARG A 292 -18.23 20.07 15.71
N VAL A 293 -18.61 18.93 15.09
CA VAL A 293 -18.94 17.70 15.83
C VAL A 293 -17.73 17.23 16.66
N GLY A 294 -16.53 17.17 16.07
CA GLY A 294 -15.33 16.80 16.81
C GLY A 294 -15.07 17.70 18.01
N ARG A 295 -15.22 19.00 17.86
CA ARG A 295 -15.09 19.97 18.98
C ARG A 295 -16.15 19.79 20.07
N THR A 296 -17.38 19.49 19.69
CA THR A 296 -18.46 19.24 20.67
C THR A 296 -18.19 17.99 21.51
N ILE A 297 -17.55 16.98 20.93
CA ILE A 297 -17.18 15.75 21.66
C ILE A 297 -16.05 16.01 22.68
N ILE A 298 -15.14 16.95 22.38
CA ILE A 298 -14.02 17.30 23.26
C ILE A 298 -14.48 18.21 24.41
N ALA A 299 -15.47 19.06 24.17
CA ALA A 299 -15.99 20.02 25.16
C ALA A 299 -16.82 19.36 26.24
#